data_85a470edf962b416ac8e064f7999b04c
#
_entry.id   85a470edf962b416ac8e064f7999b04c
#
_cell.length_a   1.000
_cell.length_b   1.000
_cell.length_c   1.000
_cell.angle_alpha   90.00
_cell.angle_beta   90.00
_cell.angle_gamma   90.00
#
_symmetry.space_group_name_H-M   'P 1'
#
loop_
_entity.id
_entity.type
_entity.pdbx_description
1 polymer ?
#
loop_
_entity_poly.entity_id
_entity_poly.type
_entity_poly.pdbx_seq_one_letter_code
_entity_poly.pdbx_strand_id
1 'polypeptide(L)'
;MATKTKLVTVRERVYLTFPKDLIKEPVLSMLSKRFDIVFNIRGSTVTSDMGLVALEIDGKQAEVVKATGWLKGKGVTVEPIEKNVIE
;
A
#
# COMPACT_ATOMS: atom_id res chain seq x y z
N MET A 1 -7.99 -29.64 -8.24
CA MET A 1 -8.03 -28.97 -7.93
C MET A 1 -8.10 -28.06 -8.22
N ALA A 2 -8.09 -27.89 -8.47
CA ALA A 2 -8.14 -27.08 -8.51
C ALA A 2 -8.06 -26.25 -8.75
N THR A 3 -8.14 -25.79 -8.87
CA THR A 3 -8.26 -24.96 -9.02
C THR A 3 -7.96 -24.21 -9.33
N LYS A 4 -7.93 -24.11 -9.68
CA LYS A 4 -7.56 -23.36 -9.70
C LYS A 4 -7.94 -22.20 -9.72
N THR A 5 -7.85 -22.01 -8.87
CA THR A 5 -8.21 -20.61 -8.70
C THR A 5 -7.18 -19.74 -9.39
N LYS A 6 -7.62 -19.00 -10.36
CA LYS A 6 -6.72 -18.09 -11.04
C LYS A 6 -6.41 -16.94 -10.10
N LEU A 7 -5.16 -16.84 -9.68
CA LEU A 7 -4.72 -15.75 -8.80
C LEU A 7 -4.28 -14.59 -9.67
N VAL A 8 -4.92 -13.44 -9.49
CA VAL A 8 -4.54 -12.22 -10.18
C VAL A 8 -3.59 -11.45 -9.28
N THR A 9 -2.38 -11.25 -9.77
CA THR A 9 -1.36 -10.45 -9.11
C THR A 9 -1.34 -9.08 -9.76
N VAL A 10 -1.30 -8.05 -8.93
CA VAL A 10 -1.27 -6.67 -9.42
C VAL A 10 -0.05 -5.97 -8.86
N ARG A 11 0.40 -4.98 -9.60
CA ARG A 11 1.37 -4.00 -9.14
C ARG A 11 0.69 -2.66 -9.18
N GLU A 12 0.64 -2.00 -8.05
CA GLU A 12 -0.05 -0.73 -7.93
C GLU A 12 0.91 0.30 -7.38
N ARG A 13 1.00 1.45 -8.04
CA ARG A 13 1.78 2.57 -7.56
C ARG A 13 0.84 3.59 -6.97
N VAL A 14 1.15 4.02 -5.76
CA VAL A 14 0.28 4.95 -5.04
C VAL A 14 1.13 6.01 -4.36
N TYR A 15 0.54 7.18 -4.18
CA TYR A 15 1.06 8.18 -3.25
C TYR A 15 0.29 8.04 -1.95
N LEU A 16 1.02 7.95 -0.85
CA LEU A 16 0.45 7.94 0.49
C LEU A 16 0.76 9.27 1.14
N THR A 17 -0.27 9.91 1.66
CA THR A 17 -0.08 11.13 2.45
C THR A 17 -0.44 10.81 3.88
N PHE A 18 0.52 10.97 4.78
CA PHE A 18 0.37 10.70 6.20
C PHE A 18 0.13 12.02 6.92
N PRO A 19 -0.99 12.16 7.64
CA PRO A 19 -1.18 13.34 8.47
C PRO A 19 -0.20 13.32 9.64
N LYS A 20 -0.04 14.47 10.27
CA LYS A 20 0.93 14.66 11.35
C LYS A 20 0.85 13.57 12.42
N ASP A 21 -0.35 13.18 12.80
CA ASP A 21 -0.56 12.21 13.86
C ASP A 21 -0.02 10.83 13.52
N LEU A 22 0.08 10.50 12.24
CA LEU A 22 0.51 9.18 11.79
C LEU A 22 1.99 9.11 11.42
N ILE A 23 2.67 10.25 11.38
CA ILE A 23 4.09 10.27 11.00
C ILE A 23 4.93 9.43 11.98
N LYS A 24 4.57 9.45 13.24
CA LYS A 24 5.32 8.73 14.28
C LYS A 24 4.92 7.27 14.43
N GLU A 25 3.83 6.85 13.80
CA GLU A 25 3.40 5.46 13.90
C GLU A 25 4.09 4.62 12.84
N PRO A 26 4.46 3.38 13.15
CA PRO A 26 5.11 2.50 12.19
C PRO A 26 4.10 1.87 11.23
N VAL A 27 3.39 2.72 10.49
CA VAL A 27 2.26 2.29 9.64
C VAL A 27 2.71 1.30 8.57
N LEU A 28 3.83 1.58 7.89
CA LEU A 28 4.30 0.67 6.83
C LEU A 28 4.76 -0.67 7.38
N SER A 29 5.36 -0.67 8.56
CA SER A 29 5.74 -1.92 9.23
C SER A 29 4.48 -2.72 9.58
N MET A 30 3.46 -2.06 10.10
CA MET A 30 2.19 -2.72 10.42
C MET A 30 1.53 -3.27 9.17
N LEU A 31 1.59 -2.51 8.08
CA LEU A 31 1.04 -2.92 6.80
C LEU A 31 1.67 -4.23 6.33
N SER A 32 2.99 -4.32 6.39
CA SER A 32 3.70 -5.51 5.93
C SER A 32 3.41 -6.75 6.76
N LYS A 33 3.05 -6.56 8.03
CA LYS A 33 2.74 -7.67 8.92
C LYS A 33 1.29 -8.16 8.79
N ARG A 34 0.40 -7.29 8.34
CA ARG A 34 -1.03 -7.61 8.27
C ARG A 34 -1.45 -8.23 6.96
N PHE A 35 -0.75 -7.92 5.89
CA PHE A 35 -1.21 -8.30 4.56
C PHE A 35 -0.10 -9.01 3.80
N ASP A 36 -0.49 -9.95 2.96
CA ASP A 36 0.46 -10.73 2.15
C ASP A 36 0.76 -9.92 0.88
N ILE A 37 1.53 -8.89 1.06
CA ILE A 37 1.96 -8.00 -0.03
C ILE A 37 3.44 -7.70 0.11
N VAL A 38 4.04 -7.29 -0.99
CA VAL A 38 5.41 -6.80 -1.02
C VAL A 38 5.34 -5.37 -1.51
N PHE A 39 6.10 -4.48 -0.89
CA PHE A 39 6.12 -3.11 -1.38
C PHE A 39 7.53 -2.55 -1.38
N ASN A 40 7.74 -1.59 -2.27
CA ASN A 40 8.98 -0.82 -2.35
C ASN A 40 8.64 0.66 -2.21
N ILE A 41 9.45 1.35 -1.43
CA ILE A 41 9.35 2.79 -1.34
C ILE A 41 10.12 3.38 -2.50
N ARG A 42 9.43 4.15 -3.34
CA ARG A 42 10.03 4.76 -4.54
C ARG A 42 10.53 6.17 -4.26
N GLY A 43 10.01 6.78 -3.23
CA GLY A 43 10.44 8.10 -2.80
C GLY A 43 9.66 8.52 -1.59
N SER A 44 10.22 9.41 -0.81
CA SER A 44 9.52 9.88 0.37
C SER A 44 10.02 11.28 0.73
N THR A 45 9.10 12.07 1.28
CA THR A 45 9.41 13.37 1.85
C THR A 45 8.65 13.46 3.16
N VAL A 46 9.35 13.66 4.26
CA VAL A 46 8.72 13.75 5.57
C VAL A 46 9.12 15.08 6.19
N THR A 47 8.10 15.83 6.60
CA THR A 47 8.29 17.07 7.34
C THR A 47 7.68 16.90 8.72
N SER A 48 7.73 17.95 9.54
CA SER A 48 7.11 17.91 10.86
C SER A 48 5.58 17.83 10.78
N ASP A 49 4.99 18.21 9.64
CA ASP A 49 3.54 18.33 9.50
C ASP A 49 2.90 17.25 8.64
N MET A 50 3.66 16.63 7.75
CA MET A 50 3.10 15.58 6.90
C MET A 50 4.20 14.69 6.34
N GLY A 51 3.81 13.49 5.96
CA GLY A 51 4.69 12.57 5.25
C GLY A 51 4.06 12.25 3.91
N LEU A 52 4.89 12.21 2.87
CA LEU A 52 4.46 11.81 1.53
C LEU A 52 5.36 10.68 1.08
N VAL A 53 4.75 9.56 0.71
CA VAL A 53 5.50 8.37 0.31
C VAL A 53 4.96 7.86 -1.02
N ALA A 54 5.83 7.69 -1.99
CA ALA A 54 5.49 7.02 -3.24
C ALA A 54 5.81 5.54 -3.07
N LEU A 55 4.81 4.70 -3.18
CA LEU A 55 4.91 3.29 -2.87
C LEU A 55 4.49 2.46 -4.07
N GLU A 56 5.21 1.37 -4.30
CA GLU A 56 4.84 0.37 -5.29
C GLU A 56 4.49 -0.91 -4.54
N ILE A 57 3.26 -1.38 -4.71
CA ILE A 57 2.75 -2.53 -3.97
C ILE A 57 2.47 -3.67 -4.95
N ASP A 58 3.03 -4.84 -4.67
CA ASP A 58 2.79 -6.06 -5.43
C ASP A 58 2.08 -7.07 -4.56
N GLY A 59 1.11 -7.75 -5.12
CA GLY A 59 0.45 -8.83 -4.41
C GLY A 59 -0.81 -9.28 -5.12
N LYS A 60 -1.49 -10.23 -4.50
CA LYS A 60 -2.80 -10.65 -4.99
C LYS A 60 -3.75 -9.47 -4.90
N GLN A 61 -4.58 -9.33 -5.91
CA GLN A 61 -5.50 -8.19 -5.97
C GLN A 61 -6.31 -8.03 -4.69
N ALA A 62 -6.83 -9.13 -4.15
CA ALA A 62 -7.63 -9.08 -2.93
C ALA A 62 -6.83 -8.53 -1.74
N GLU A 63 -5.55 -8.91 -1.63
CA GLU A 63 -4.70 -8.43 -0.54
C GLU A 63 -4.35 -6.96 -0.71
N VAL A 64 -4.08 -6.54 -1.94
CA VAL A 64 -3.77 -5.13 -2.21
C VAL A 64 -4.97 -4.24 -1.90
N VAL A 65 -6.18 -4.68 -2.26
CA VAL A 65 -7.40 -3.94 -1.95
C VAL A 65 -7.59 -3.82 -0.43
N LYS A 66 -7.37 -4.90 0.30
CA LYS A 66 -7.49 -4.87 1.77
C LYS A 66 -6.45 -3.95 2.37
N ALA A 67 -5.22 -3.99 1.86
CA ALA A 67 -4.13 -3.17 2.38
C ALA A 67 -4.41 -1.68 2.17
N THR A 68 -4.84 -1.30 0.97
CA THR A 68 -5.14 0.11 0.71
C THR A 68 -6.36 0.58 1.51
N GLY A 69 -7.34 -0.29 1.69
CA GLY A 69 -8.50 0.01 2.53
C GLY A 69 -8.12 0.23 3.98
N TRP A 70 -7.21 -0.60 4.49
CA TRP A 70 -6.72 -0.46 5.85
C TRP A 70 -5.98 0.86 6.04
N LEU A 71 -5.15 1.24 5.07
CA LEU A 71 -4.44 2.52 5.11
C LEU A 71 -5.42 3.68 5.18
N LYS A 72 -6.45 3.65 4.34
CA LYS A 72 -7.48 4.70 4.35
C LYS A 72 -8.20 4.74 5.69
N GLY A 73 -8.48 3.58 6.26
CA GLY A 73 -9.14 3.49 7.55
C GLY A 73 -8.30 4.03 8.69
N LYS A 74 -6.98 4.00 8.56
CA LYS A 74 -6.07 4.59 9.54
C LYS A 74 -5.98 6.11 9.41
N GLY A 75 -6.44 6.66 8.31
CA GLY A 75 -6.36 8.09 8.07
C GLY A 75 -5.30 8.49 7.05
N VAL A 76 -4.68 7.52 6.38
CA VAL A 76 -3.73 7.80 5.31
C VAL A 76 -4.50 8.08 4.02
N THR A 77 -4.13 9.15 3.32
CA THR A 77 -4.70 9.41 2.01
C THR A 77 -3.95 8.56 0.99
N VAL A 78 -4.69 7.81 0.20
CA VAL A 78 -4.11 6.91 -0.82
C VAL A 78 -4.56 7.40 -2.19
N GLU A 79 -3.60 7.79 -3.02
CA GLU A 79 -3.88 8.27 -4.38
C GLU A 79 -3.19 7.34 -5.38
N PRO A 80 -3.96 6.58 -6.16
CA PRO A 80 -3.36 5.70 -7.17
C PRO A 80 -2.66 6.51 -8.24
N ILE A 81 -1.45 6.10 -8.61
CA ILE A 81 -0.71 6.67 -9.72
C ILE A 81 -0.87 5.77 -10.94
N GLU A 82 -0.66 4.49 -10.71
CA GLU A 82 -0.61 3.52 -11.80
C GLU A 82 -0.96 2.14 -11.27
N LYS A 83 -1.66 1.36 -12.06
CA LYS A 83 -2.00 0.00 -11.71
C LYS A 83 -1.76 -0.91 -12.90
N ASN A 84 -0.94 -1.94 -12.71
CA ASN A 84 -0.65 -2.93 -13.73
C ASN A 84 -1.02 -4.31 -13.21
N VAL A 85 -1.64 -5.10 -14.07
CA VAL A 85 -1.96 -6.48 -13.76
C VAL A 85 -0.77 -7.35 -14.18
N ILE A 86 -0.30 -8.16 -13.24
CA ILE A 86 0.82 -9.07 -13.46
C ILE A 86 0.29 -10.49 -13.31
N GLU A 87 0.54 -11.30 -14.30
CA GLU A 87 0.12 -12.71 -14.23
C GLU A 87 1.31 -13.62 -14.13
#